data_322fa41a5bfd30b14b236e4db3255396
#
_entry.id   322fa41a5bfd30b14b236e4db3255396
#
_cell.length_a   1.000
_cell.length_b   1.000
_cell.length_c   1.000
_cell.angle_alpha   90.00
_cell.angle_beta   90.00
_cell.angle_gamma   90.00
#
_symmetry.space_group_name_H-M   'P 1'
#
loop_
_entity.id
_entity.type
_entity.pdbx_description
1 polymer ?
#
loop_
_entity_poly.entity_id
_entity_poly.type
_entity_poly.pdbx_seq_one_letter_code
_entity_poly.pdbx_strand_id
1 'polypeptide(L)'
;MIIKGDLLDSNVDIILHQVNLDGVMGSGIAYQIENRHPNVLKEYQAFEKKELGEVCFVKTDTYVVGNCFSQKSNFDTDYEALEMCLSKVLEYMQKHNLGTVGIPYKYGCGIANGNWDIVIKIFEGRMPDIKVYKL
;
A
#
# COMPACT_ATOMS: atom_id res chain seq x y z
N MET A 1 14.31 6.15 -4.06
CA MET A 1 15.02 5.36 -5.09
C MET A 1 14.02 4.59 -5.94
N ILE A 2 14.10 4.75 -7.25
CA ILE A 2 13.22 4.02 -8.18
C ILE A 2 13.98 2.82 -8.71
N ILE A 3 13.36 1.65 -8.58
CA ILE A 3 13.91 0.37 -9.01
C ILE A 3 13.07 -0.13 -10.18
N LYS A 4 13.72 -0.47 -11.29
CA LYS A 4 13.02 -1.06 -12.43
C LYS A 4 12.74 -2.53 -12.11
N GLY A 5 11.48 -2.91 -12.14
CA GLY A 5 11.05 -4.28 -11.87
C GLY A 5 9.64 -4.36 -11.34
N ASP A 6 9.18 -5.57 -11.12
CA ASP A 6 7.83 -5.83 -10.59
C ASP A 6 7.89 -5.87 -9.06
N LEU A 7 7.11 -4.99 -8.42
CA LEU A 7 6.99 -4.95 -6.96
C LEU A 7 6.63 -6.33 -6.39
N LEU A 8 5.76 -7.06 -7.08
CA LEU A 8 5.27 -8.35 -6.59
C LEU A 8 6.33 -9.46 -6.66
N ASP A 9 7.40 -9.26 -7.41
CA ASP A 9 8.55 -10.17 -7.48
C ASP A 9 9.71 -9.71 -6.60
N SER A 10 9.51 -8.62 -5.84
CA SER A 10 10.57 -8.07 -5.00
C SER A 10 10.79 -8.91 -3.74
N ASN A 11 11.91 -8.66 -3.08
CA ASN A 11 12.25 -9.34 -1.83
C ASN A 11 12.11 -8.42 -0.61
N VAL A 12 11.26 -7.41 -0.70
CA VAL A 12 10.98 -6.54 0.46
C VAL A 12 10.18 -7.29 1.52
N ASP A 13 10.23 -6.80 2.75
CA ASP A 13 9.49 -7.40 3.86
C ASP A 13 7.99 -7.08 3.79
N ILE A 14 7.65 -5.88 3.32
CA ILE A 14 6.27 -5.45 3.22
C ILE A 14 6.08 -4.62 1.96
N ILE A 15 4.97 -4.87 1.26
CA ILE A 15 4.55 -4.01 0.15
C ILE A 15 3.31 -3.24 0.58
N LEU A 16 3.22 -2.00 0.11
CA LEU A 16 2.07 -1.14 0.40
C LEU A 16 1.37 -0.77 -0.89
N HIS A 17 0.06 -0.78 -0.85
CA HIS A 17 -0.73 -0.25 -1.95
C HIS A 17 -1.99 0.42 -1.40
N GLN A 18 -2.57 1.30 -2.20
CA GLN A 18 -3.77 2.03 -1.82
C GLN A 18 -5.01 1.20 -2.07
N VAL A 19 -5.90 1.16 -1.09
CA VAL A 19 -7.22 0.53 -1.24
C VAL A 19 -8.31 1.53 -0.91
N ASN A 20 -9.52 1.24 -1.42
CA ASN A 20 -10.70 2.04 -1.15
C ASN A 20 -11.47 1.47 0.05
N LEU A 21 -12.53 2.18 0.44
CA LEU A 21 -13.36 1.81 1.59
C LEU A 21 -14.45 0.79 1.25
N ASP A 22 -14.60 0.43 -0.01
CA ASP A 22 -15.72 -0.38 -0.50
C ASP A 22 -15.42 -1.87 -0.59
N GLY A 23 -14.18 -2.28 -0.33
CA GLY A 23 -13.81 -3.69 -0.39
C GLY A 23 -13.59 -4.22 -1.81
N VAL A 24 -13.25 -3.35 -2.76
CA VAL A 24 -13.08 -3.71 -4.17
C VAL A 24 -11.62 -3.60 -4.61
N MET A 25 -11.10 -4.66 -5.19
CA MET A 25 -9.78 -4.72 -5.83
C MET A 25 -9.96 -5.11 -7.28
N GLY A 26 -10.24 -4.16 -8.16
CA GLY A 26 -10.62 -4.48 -9.54
C GLY A 26 -9.65 -4.03 -10.61
N SER A 27 -8.62 -3.26 -10.27
CA SER A 27 -7.75 -2.67 -11.29
C SER A 27 -6.33 -2.45 -10.80
N GLY A 28 -5.41 -2.30 -11.74
CA GLY A 28 -4.02 -1.96 -11.48
C GLY A 28 -3.29 -2.97 -10.61
N ILE A 29 -2.49 -2.46 -9.69
CA ILE A 29 -1.68 -3.31 -8.79
C ILE A 29 -2.58 -4.16 -7.88
N ALA A 30 -3.72 -3.63 -7.47
CA ALA A 30 -4.65 -4.36 -6.60
C ALA A 30 -5.17 -5.63 -7.28
N TYR A 31 -5.49 -5.55 -8.56
CA TYR A 31 -5.91 -6.71 -9.35
C TYR A 31 -4.81 -7.78 -9.42
N GLN A 32 -3.57 -7.35 -9.63
CA GLN A 32 -2.43 -8.27 -9.68
C GLN A 32 -2.17 -8.93 -8.32
N ILE A 33 -2.31 -8.18 -7.24
CA ILE A 33 -2.19 -8.73 -5.88
C ILE A 33 -3.28 -9.78 -5.64
N GLU A 34 -4.50 -9.49 -6.01
CA GLU A 34 -5.63 -10.42 -5.88
C GLU A 34 -5.35 -11.73 -6.61
N ASN A 35 -4.87 -11.65 -7.85
CA ASN A 35 -4.58 -12.83 -8.64
C ASN A 35 -3.44 -13.67 -8.06
N ARG A 36 -2.40 -13.03 -7.57
CA ARG A 36 -1.22 -13.72 -7.05
C ARG A 36 -1.44 -14.23 -5.61
N HIS A 37 -2.18 -13.46 -4.81
CA HIS A 37 -2.43 -13.75 -3.40
C HIS A 37 -3.93 -13.60 -3.09
N PRO A 38 -4.76 -14.60 -3.45
CA PRO A 38 -6.23 -14.49 -3.28
C PRO A 38 -6.68 -14.21 -1.84
N ASN A 39 -5.90 -14.63 -0.84
CA ASN A 39 -6.24 -14.39 0.55
C ASN A 39 -6.20 -12.90 0.91
N VAL A 40 -5.45 -12.08 0.17
CA VAL A 40 -5.38 -10.64 0.44
C VAL A 40 -6.75 -10.01 0.23
N LEU A 41 -7.41 -10.31 -0.88
CA LEU A 41 -8.76 -9.79 -1.14
C LEU A 41 -9.74 -10.22 -0.07
N LYS A 42 -9.70 -11.51 0.32
CA LYS A 42 -10.61 -12.04 1.34
C LYS A 42 -10.46 -11.32 2.67
N GLU A 43 -9.22 -11.16 3.13
CA GLU A 43 -8.97 -10.50 4.42
C GLU A 43 -9.28 -9.01 4.37
N TYR A 44 -8.99 -8.35 3.25
CA TYR A 44 -9.37 -6.95 3.05
C TYR A 44 -10.89 -6.78 3.11
N GLN A 45 -11.65 -7.64 2.42
CA GLN A 45 -13.10 -7.58 2.45
C GLN A 45 -13.69 -7.86 3.82
N ALA A 46 -13.06 -8.78 4.56
CA ALA A 46 -13.49 -9.13 5.93
C ALA A 46 -13.04 -8.13 6.99
N PHE A 47 -12.14 -7.22 6.65
CA PHE A 47 -11.61 -6.24 7.59
C PHE A 47 -12.73 -5.30 8.04
N GLU A 48 -13.01 -5.26 9.33
CA GLU A 48 -14.17 -4.55 9.85
C GLU A 48 -14.00 -3.03 9.82
N LYS A 49 -12.79 -2.54 10.07
CA LYS A 49 -12.53 -1.11 10.24
C LYS A 49 -12.05 -0.47 8.94
N LYS A 50 -12.88 -0.52 7.89
CA LYS A 50 -12.57 0.11 6.61
C LYS A 50 -12.78 1.62 6.70
N GLU A 51 -11.81 2.31 7.31
CA GLU A 51 -11.84 3.75 7.54
C GLU A 51 -10.53 4.37 7.06
N LEU A 52 -10.59 5.60 6.60
CA LEU A 52 -9.41 6.33 6.17
C LEU A 52 -8.34 6.37 7.27
N GLY A 53 -7.11 6.08 6.89
CA GLY A 53 -5.99 6.05 7.82
C GLY A 53 -5.70 4.68 8.42
N GLU A 54 -6.59 3.70 8.24
CA GLU A 54 -6.37 2.33 8.70
C GLU A 54 -5.55 1.55 7.70
N VAL A 55 -4.94 0.46 8.16
CA VAL A 55 -4.18 -0.46 7.29
C VAL A 55 -4.58 -1.89 7.62
N CYS A 56 -4.96 -2.64 6.60
CA CYS A 56 -5.22 -4.06 6.73
C CYS A 56 -3.94 -4.81 6.32
N PHE A 57 -3.25 -5.40 7.29
CA PHE A 57 -2.02 -6.16 7.04
C PHE A 57 -2.34 -7.62 6.79
N VAL A 58 -1.86 -8.17 5.68
CA VAL A 58 -2.08 -9.56 5.32
C VAL A 58 -0.75 -10.23 5.04
N LYS A 59 -0.48 -11.33 5.74
CA LYS A 59 0.73 -12.13 5.47
C LYS A 59 0.52 -13.00 4.25
N THR A 60 1.53 -13.05 3.39
CA THR A 60 1.58 -13.98 2.26
C THR A 60 2.81 -14.87 2.42
N ASP A 61 3.03 -15.77 1.48
CA ASP A 61 4.21 -16.66 1.49
C ASP A 61 5.52 -15.90 1.27
N THR A 62 5.45 -14.68 0.73
CA THR A 62 6.62 -13.92 0.31
C THR A 62 6.88 -12.69 1.19
N TYR A 63 5.85 -11.89 1.43
CA TYR A 63 5.93 -10.62 2.14
C TYR A 63 4.60 -10.33 2.81
N VAL A 64 4.57 -9.29 3.63
CA VAL A 64 3.31 -8.77 4.17
C VAL A 64 2.76 -7.77 3.16
N VAL A 65 1.45 -7.80 2.92
CA VAL A 65 0.76 -6.78 2.11
C VAL A 65 0.07 -5.82 3.06
N GLY A 66 0.42 -4.54 2.98
CA GLY A 66 -0.26 -3.48 3.71
C GLY A 66 -1.27 -2.80 2.80
N ASN A 67 -2.54 -3.07 3.06
CA ASN A 67 -3.66 -2.45 2.34
C ASN A 67 -4.00 -1.14 3.03
N CYS A 68 -3.52 -0.02 2.45
CA CYS A 68 -3.64 1.29 3.07
C CYS A 68 -4.93 1.99 2.64
N PHE A 69 -5.79 2.27 3.61
CA PHE A 69 -7.06 2.97 3.36
C PHE A 69 -6.78 4.47 3.20
N SER A 70 -6.24 4.84 2.05
CA SER A 70 -5.88 6.22 1.72
C SER A 70 -6.63 6.77 0.51
N GLN A 71 -7.68 6.08 0.04
CA GLN A 71 -8.54 6.52 -1.06
C GLN A 71 -9.93 6.82 -0.54
N LYS A 72 -10.41 8.03 -0.81
CA LYS A 72 -11.78 8.44 -0.45
C LYS A 72 -12.81 7.73 -1.31
N SER A 73 -14.07 7.75 -0.86
CA SER A 73 -15.18 7.11 -1.58
C SER A 73 -15.44 7.71 -2.96
N ASN A 74 -14.97 8.93 -3.24
CA ASN A 74 -15.05 9.57 -4.56
C ASN A 74 -13.80 9.28 -5.42
N PHE A 75 -13.03 8.30 -5.04
CA PHE A 75 -11.81 7.83 -5.70
C PHE A 75 -10.60 8.76 -5.61
N ASP A 76 -10.66 9.84 -4.81
CA ASP A 76 -9.50 10.71 -4.63
C ASP A 76 -8.56 10.19 -3.54
N THR A 77 -7.26 10.38 -3.75
CA THR A 77 -6.26 10.09 -2.72
C THR A 77 -6.37 11.10 -1.59
N ASP A 78 -6.39 10.60 -0.35
CA ASP A 78 -6.42 11.42 0.86
C ASP A 78 -5.01 11.41 1.48
N TYR A 79 -4.33 12.55 1.41
CA TYR A 79 -2.95 12.65 1.88
C TYR A 79 -2.82 12.56 3.40
N GLU A 80 -3.79 13.07 4.14
CA GLU A 80 -3.79 12.93 5.60
C GLU A 80 -3.96 11.47 6.00
N ALA A 81 -4.87 10.78 5.33
CA ALA A 81 -5.07 9.36 5.56
C ALA A 81 -3.81 8.56 5.22
N LEU A 82 -3.10 8.93 4.16
CA LEU A 82 -1.83 8.27 3.82
C LEU A 82 -0.81 8.45 4.95
N GLU A 83 -0.69 9.66 5.51
CA GLU A 83 0.20 9.91 6.64
C GLU A 83 -0.16 9.03 7.84
N MET A 84 -1.45 8.90 8.14
CA MET A 84 -1.92 8.03 9.22
C MET A 84 -1.59 6.57 8.96
N CYS A 85 -1.78 6.12 7.73
CA CYS A 85 -1.43 4.77 7.33
C CYS A 85 0.04 4.49 7.57
N LEU A 86 0.92 5.41 7.17
CA LEU A 86 2.36 5.20 7.31
C LEU A 86 2.80 5.14 8.77
N SER A 87 2.14 5.88 9.66
CA SER A 87 2.40 5.75 11.10
C SER A 87 2.10 4.33 11.58
N LYS A 88 0.99 3.74 11.13
CA LYS A 88 0.62 2.37 11.49
C LYS A 88 1.55 1.34 10.87
N VAL A 89 2.01 1.59 9.65
CA VAL A 89 2.99 0.71 9.00
C VAL A 89 4.29 0.68 9.79
N LEU A 90 4.78 1.83 10.22
CA LEU A 90 6.02 1.91 11.01
C LEU A 90 5.89 1.17 12.34
N GLU A 91 4.76 1.30 13.03
CA GLU A 91 4.49 0.54 14.25
C GLU A 91 4.48 -0.96 13.98
N TYR A 92 3.80 -1.39 12.92
CA TYR A 92 3.73 -2.79 12.54
C TYR A 92 5.11 -3.35 12.22
N MET A 93 5.91 -2.61 11.48
CA MET A 93 7.26 -3.03 11.11
C MET A 93 8.14 -3.20 12.34
N GLN A 94 8.07 -2.27 13.28
CA GLN A 94 8.83 -2.36 14.51
C GLN A 94 8.41 -3.58 15.34
N LYS A 95 7.11 -3.79 15.47
CA LYS A 95 6.56 -4.91 16.25
C LYS A 95 6.93 -6.26 15.66
N HIS A 96 6.99 -6.37 14.34
CA HIS A 96 7.25 -7.63 13.64
C HIS A 96 8.68 -7.73 13.09
N ASN A 97 9.53 -6.78 13.44
CA ASN A 97 10.94 -6.77 13.06
C ASN A 97 11.14 -6.82 11.53
N LEU A 98 10.37 -6.01 10.81
CA LEU A 98 10.47 -5.86 9.37
C LEU A 98 11.31 -4.64 9.03
N GLY A 99 12.15 -4.71 7.99
CA GLY A 99 13.12 -3.67 7.68
C GLY A 99 12.96 -2.97 6.34
N THR A 100 12.28 -3.60 5.36
CA THR A 100 12.21 -3.05 4.01
C THR A 100 10.77 -2.91 3.52
N VAL A 101 10.51 -1.78 2.84
CA VAL A 101 9.18 -1.43 2.32
C VAL A 101 9.27 -1.14 0.84
N GLY A 102 8.36 -1.71 0.07
CA GLY A 102 8.22 -1.41 -1.35
C GLY A 102 6.85 -0.86 -1.68
N ILE A 103 6.81 0.06 -2.64
CA ILE A 103 5.56 0.61 -3.17
C ILE A 103 5.60 0.63 -4.69
N PRO A 104 4.41 0.65 -5.34
CA PRO A 104 4.39 0.83 -6.78
C PRO A 104 4.67 2.28 -7.14
N TYR A 105 5.37 2.49 -8.26
CA TYR A 105 5.56 3.83 -8.80
C TYR A 105 4.18 4.47 -9.02
N LYS A 106 4.05 5.74 -8.67
CA LYS A 106 2.79 6.49 -8.72
C LYS A 106 1.66 5.89 -7.87
N TYR A 107 2.02 5.36 -6.68
CA TYR A 107 1.04 4.97 -5.69
C TYR A 107 -0.06 6.03 -5.57
N GLY A 108 -1.31 5.61 -5.73
CA GLY A 108 -2.48 6.49 -5.57
C GLY A 108 -2.65 7.56 -6.66
N CYS A 109 -1.90 7.50 -7.76
CA CYS A 109 -1.89 8.54 -8.79
C CYS A 109 -2.58 8.15 -10.10
N GLY A 110 -3.19 6.96 -10.16
CA GLY A 110 -3.95 6.52 -11.32
C GLY A 110 -5.38 7.04 -11.27
N ILE A 111 -6.33 6.15 -11.12
CA ILE A 111 -7.76 6.49 -11.00
C ILE A 111 -8.01 7.47 -9.84
N ALA A 112 -7.23 7.35 -8.77
CA ALA A 112 -7.40 8.18 -7.58
C ALA A 112 -6.87 9.61 -7.70
N ASN A 113 -6.30 9.98 -8.84
CA ASN A 113 -5.85 11.36 -9.14
C ASN A 113 -4.83 11.94 -8.16
N GLY A 114 -4.05 11.11 -7.46
CA GLY A 114 -3.01 11.60 -6.58
C GLY A 114 -1.90 12.30 -7.35
N ASN A 115 -1.26 13.28 -6.71
CA ASN A 115 -0.08 13.95 -7.25
C ASN A 115 1.16 13.21 -6.75
N TRP A 116 1.92 12.62 -7.68
CA TRP A 116 3.09 11.82 -7.33
C TRP A 116 4.14 12.59 -6.53
N ASP A 117 4.36 13.86 -6.86
CA ASP A 117 5.33 14.67 -6.13
C ASP A 117 4.96 14.84 -4.66
N ILE A 118 3.66 14.93 -4.36
CA ILE A 118 3.16 15.00 -2.99
C ILE A 118 3.28 13.62 -2.32
N VAL A 119 2.82 12.58 -3.00
CA VAL A 119 2.82 11.22 -2.47
C VAL A 119 4.23 10.76 -2.12
N ILE A 120 5.18 10.92 -3.02
CA ILE A 120 6.55 10.45 -2.76
C ILE A 120 7.22 11.22 -1.63
N LYS A 121 6.92 12.51 -1.48
CA LYS A 121 7.43 13.30 -0.36
C LYS A 121 6.90 12.81 0.97
N ILE A 122 5.64 12.41 1.02
CA ILE A 122 5.04 11.84 2.23
C ILE A 122 5.76 10.54 2.60
N PHE A 123 5.97 9.64 1.62
CA PHE A 123 6.69 8.40 1.87
C PHE A 123 8.13 8.65 2.32
N GLU A 124 8.86 9.49 1.62
CA GLU A 124 10.26 9.77 1.93
C GLU A 124 10.43 10.45 3.29
N GLY A 125 9.46 11.27 3.68
CA GLY A 125 9.48 11.93 4.98
C GLY A 125 9.35 10.97 6.15
N ARG A 126 8.67 9.86 5.96
CA ARG A 126 8.44 8.85 7.01
C ARG A 126 9.32 7.62 6.85
N MET A 127 9.68 7.31 5.61
CA MET A 127 10.43 6.10 5.24
C MET A 127 11.53 6.48 4.25
N PRO A 128 12.65 7.06 4.72
CA PRO A 128 13.71 7.52 3.82
C PRO A 128 14.26 6.44 2.89
N ASP A 129 14.18 5.18 3.31
CA ASP A 129 14.71 4.04 2.54
C ASP A 129 13.64 3.35 1.69
N ILE A 130 12.52 4.02 1.45
CA ILE A 130 11.42 3.46 0.66
C ILE A 130 11.92 3.01 -0.72
N LYS A 131 11.50 1.82 -1.15
CA LYS A 131 11.82 1.27 -2.45
C LYS A 131 10.62 1.42 -3.37
N VAL A 132 10.80 2.14 -4.48
CA VAL A 132 9.74 2.40 -5.45
C VAL A 132 10.01 1.53 -6.67
N TYR A 133 9.06 0.68 -7.03
CA TYR A 133 9.20 -0.25 -8.15
C TYR A 133 8.39 0.24 -9.34
N LYS A 134 9.06 0.33 -10.48
CA LYS A 134 8.47 0.77 -11.74
C LYS A 134 8.71 -0.31 -12.80
N LEU A 135 7.63 -0.79 -13.40
CA LEU A 135 7.68 -1.76 -14.50
C LEU A 135 8.31 -1.20 -15.77
#